data_ff4760128666581e29f7add03c0d9681
#
_entry.id   ff4760128666581e29f7add03c0d9681
#
_cell.length_a   1.000
_cell.length_b   1.000
_cell.length_c   1.000
_cell.angle_alpha   90.00
_cell.angle_beta   90.00
_cell.angle_gamma   90.00
#
_symmetry.space_group_name_H-M   'P 1'
#
loop_
_entity.id
_entity.type
_entity.pdbx_description
1 polymer ?
#
loop_
_entity_poly.entity_id
_entity_poly.type
_entity_poly.pdbx_seq_one_letter_code
_entity_poly.pdbx_strand_id
1 'polypeptide(L)'
;MRDLKQLKIKLSNIINEYNGINIDYIPTDSIVIEPWTRLKCQYGCSHYKKSLTCSPYPPKPSEMREIVKSYSQAILLEFHENFEIINNLVVEVENECAREGFYKAFGLGAGFCKFCKECNLEECLKPELARPSLSAVAVDIHKTIANNGYDILAYDEIEKT
;
A
#
# COMPACT_ATOMS: atom_id res chain seq x y z
N MET A 1 -23.94 2.70 -12.72
CA MET A 1 -23.73 2.75 -11.25
C MET A 1 -22.66 1.71 -10.94
N ARG A 2 -21.58 2.09 -10.28
CA ARG A 2 -20.48 1.18 -9.96
C ARG A 2 -20.94 0.17 -8.93
N ASP A 3 -20.79 -1.11 -9.22
CA ASP A 3 -21.23 -2.19 -8.32
C ASP A 3 -20.06 -2.65 -7.43
N LEU A 4 -20.01 -2.12 -6.21
CA LEU A 4 -19.01 -2.47 -5.22
C LEU A 4 -19.06 -3.95 -4.80
N LYS A 5 -20.23 -4.59 -4.87
CA LYS A 5 -20.36 -6.02 -4.54
C LYS A 5 -19.71 -6.88 -5.61
N GLN A 6 -19.94 -6.54 -6.88
CA GLN A 6 -19.31 -7.24 -7.99
C GLN A 6 -17.81 -7.01 -8.03
N LEU A 7 -17.35 -5.79 -7.76
CA LEU A 7 -15.93 -5.51 -7.61
C LEU A 7 -15.30 -6.37 -6.49
N LYS A 8 -15.94 -6.44 -5.31
CA LYS A 8 -15.43 -7.26 -4.20
C LYS A 8 -15.26 -8.72 -4.60
N ILE A 9 -16.20 -9.30 -5.35
CA ILE A 9 -16.09 -10.70 -5.83
C ILE A 9 -14.88 -10.86 -6.76
N LYS A 10 -14.69 -9.96 -7.72
CA LYS A 10 -13.55 -10.00 -8.65
C LYS A 10 -12.21 -9.86 -7.92
N LEU A 11 -12.12 -8.91 -6.99
CA LEU A 11 -10.91 -8.71 -6.20
C LEU A 11 -10.62 -9.89 -5.28
N SER A 12 -11.65 -10.52 -4.70
CA SER A 12 -11.48 -11.72 -3.89
C SER A 12 -10.90 -12.88 -4.72
N ASN A 13 -11.30 -13.03 -5.98
CA ASN A 13 -10.72 -14.05 -6.86
C ASN A 13 -9.23 -13.77 -7.12
N ILE A 14 -8.87 -12.52 -7.43
CA ILE A 14 -7.47 -12.11 -7.62
C ILE A 14 -6.65 -12.40 -6.34
N ILE A 15 -7.16 -11.99 -5.18
CA ILE A 15 -6.47 -12.17 -3.90
C ILE A 15 -6.25 -13.66 -3.58
N ASN A 16 -7.24 -14.50 -3.87
CA ASN A 16 -7.12 -15.95 -3.63
C ASN A 16 -6.02 -16.59 -4.48
N GLU A 17 -5.75 -16.11 -5.70
CA GLU A 17 -4.64 -16.56 -6.53
C GLU A 17 -3.27 -16.26 -5.89
N TYR A 18 -3.20 -15.26 -5.02
CA TYR A 18 -2.01 -14.86 -4.29
C TYR A 18 -1.98 -15.29 -2.81
N ASN A 19 -2.83 -16.25 -2.41
CA ASN A 19 -2.98 -16.71 -1.02
C ASN A 19 -3.30 -15.57 -0.03
N GLY A 20 -4.07 -14.58 -0.47
CA GLY A 20 -4.53 -13.49 0.38
C GLY A 20 -5.52 -13.97 1.44
N ILE A 21 -5.55 -13.28 2.57
CA ILE A 21 -6.36 -13.65 3.73
C ILE A 21 -7.69 -12.94 3.70
N ASN A 22 -7.65 -11.61 3.52
CA ASN A 22 -8.83 -10.78 3.65
C ASN A 22 -8.79 -9.54 2.74
N ILE A 23 -9.99 -9.04 2.43
CA ILE A 23 -10.21 -7.81 1.71
C ILE A 23 -11.35 -7.03 2.38
N ASP A 24 -11.06 -5.81 2.80
CA ASP A 24 -12.04 -4.93 3.41
C ASP A 24 -12.08 -3.56 2.74
N TYR A 25 -13.29 -3.00 2.68
CA TYR A 25 -13.49 -1.60 2.35
C TYR A 25 -13.46 -0.78 3.63
N ILE A 26 -12.53 0.16 3.70
CA ILE A 26 -12.37 1.06 4.84
C ILE A 26 -12.61 2.51 4.42
N PRO A 27 -13.18 3.36 5.28
CA PRO A 27 -13.28 4.78 5.01
C PRO A 27 -11.89 5.43 5.05
N THR A 28 -11.64 6.36 4.13
CA THR A 28 -10.30 7.01 4.05
C THR A 28 -9.98 7.90 5.23
N ASP A 29 -10.97 8.36 5.99
CA ASP A 29 -10.77 9.11 7.24
C ASP A 29 -10.23 8.24 8.38
N SER A 30 -10.30 6.90 8.26
CA SER A 30 -9.65 5.97 9.20
C SER A 30 -8.16 5.81 8.96
N ILE A 31 -7.64 6.26 7.80
CA ILE A 31 -6.22 6.17 7.45
C ILE A 31 -5.44 7.25 8.19
N VAL A 32 -4.44 6.82 8.93
CA VAL A 32 -3.61 7.70 9.76
C VAL A 32 -2.30 8.02 9.06
N ILE A 33 -2.05 9.31 8.82
CA ILE A 33 -0.81 9.80 8.21
C ILE A 33 0.05 10.46 9.29
N GLU A 34 1.18 9.83 9.60
CA GLU A 34 2.08 10.25 10.67
C GLU A 34 3.53 10.39 10.16
N PRO A 35 4.14 11.58 10.32
CA PRO A 35 5.50 11.81 9.82
C PRO A 35 6.58 10.91 10.43
N TRP A 36 6.37 10.39 11.63
CA TRP A 36 7.34 9.55 12.34
C TRP A 36 7.70 8.25 11.58
N THR A 37 6.78 7.73 10.78
CA THR A 37 7.04 6.52 9.98
C THR A 37 8.23 6.72 9.04
N ARG A 38 8.41 7.95 8.53
CA ARG A 38 9.53 8.30 7.66
C ARG A 38 10.85 8.44 8.40
N LEU A 39 10.83 8.71 9.72
CA LEU A 39 12.03 8.63 10.55
C LEU A 39 12.53 7.18 10.64
N LYS A 40 11.63 6.21 10.74
CA LYS A 40 11.99 4.79 10.66
C LYS A 40 12.63 4.43 9.32
N CYS A 41 12.12 4.96 8.21
CA CYS A 41 12.77 4.81 6.90
C CYS A 41 14.17 5.42 6.89
N GLN A 42 14.33 6.64 7.38
CA GLN A 42 15.59 7.39 7.32
C GLN A 42 16.69 6.78 8.19
N TYR A 43 16.34 6.33 9.39
CA TYR A 43 17.33 5.90 10.39
C TYR A 43 17.36 4.40 10.62
N GLY A 44 16.40 3.63 10.11
CA GLY A 44 16.29 2.20 10.35
C GLY A 44 16.21 1.33 9.09
N CYS A 45 16.11 1.92 7.89
CA CYS A 45 15.93 1.16 6.65
C CYS A 45 17.16 1.27 5.73
N SER A 46 17.74 0.12 5.36
CA SER A 46 18.87 0.05 4.42
C SER A 46 18.52 0.51 2.99
N HIS A 47 17.23 0.66 2.67
CA HIS A 47 16.73 1.08 1.35
C HIS A 47 16.39 2.57 1.27
N TYR A 48 16.60 3.32 2.33
CA TYR A 48 16.42 4.77 2.33
C TYR A 48 17.25 5.42 1.21
N LYS A 49 16.63 6.26 0.39
CA LYS A 49 17.21 6.93 -0.80
C LYS A 49 17.67 5.99 -1.93
N LYS A 50 17.37 4.69 -1.90
CA LYS A 50 17.85 3.76 -2.92
C LYS A 50 16.82 3.44 -4.01
N SER A 51 15.57 3.89 -3.84
CA SER A 51 14.48 3.69 -4.80
C SER A 51 13.55 4.88 -4.80
N LEU A 52 12.99 5.24 -5.96
CA LEU A 52 11.98 6.29 -6.08
C LEU A 52 10.67 5.97 -5.34
N THR A 53 10.42 4.72 -5.00
CA THR A 53 9.28 4.29 -4.17
C THR A 53 9.57 4.37 -2.67
N CYS A 54 10.81 4.67 -2.28
CA CYS A 54 11.25 4.80 -0.90
C CYS A 54 11.42 6.27 -0.50
N SER A 55 11.32 6.55 0.81
CA SER A 55 11.60 7.89 1.32
C SER A 55 13.01 8.35 0.92
N PRO A 56 13.19 9.62 0.56
CA PRO A 56 12.25 10.75 0.67
C PRO A 56 11.44 11.05 -0.59
N TYR A 57 11.55 10.23 -1.65
CA TYR A 57 11.00 10.53 -2.98
C TYR A 57 9.46 10.52 -3.10
N PRO A 58 8.70 9.60 -2.46
CA PRO A 58 7.24 9.64 -2.50
C PRO A 58 6.66 10.90 -1.86
N PRO A 59 5.36 11.17 -2.05
CA PRO A 59 4.71 12.36 -1.49
C PRO A 59 5.03 12.58 -0.02
N LYS A 60 5.22 13.85 0.36
CA LYS A 60 5.42 14.22 1.76
C LYS A 60 4.15 13.95 2.58
N PRO A 61 4.24 13.81 3.93
CA PRO A 61 3.07 13.55 4.76
C PRO A 61 1.93 14.57 4.57
N SER A 62 2.23 15.85 4.38
CA SER A 62 1.24 16.89 4.11
C SER A 62 0.53 16.69 2.77
N GLU A 63 1.26 16.35 1.72
CA GLU A 63 0.72 16.04 0.40
C GLU A 63 -0.11 14.76 0.44
N MET A 64 0.37 13.73 1.16
CA MET A 64 -0.35 12.48 1.29
C MET A 64 -1.69 12.64 2.01
N ARG A 65 -1.79 13.52 3.02
CA ARG A 65 -3.07 13.84 3.66
C ARG A 65 -4.07 14.41 2.66
N GLU A 66 -3.65 15.30 1.78
CA GLU A 66 -4.53 15.86 0.75
C GLU A 66 -4.91 14.83 -0.32
N ILE A 67 -3.97 13.95 -0.68
CA ILE A 67 -4.25 12.84 -1.60
C ILE A 67 -5.33 11.93 -1.00
N VAL A 68 -5.16 11.47 0.24
CA VAL A 68 -6.12 10.58 0.92
C VAL A 68 -7.51 11.21 1.01
N LYS A 69 -7.62 12.52 1.32
CA LYS A 69 -8.89 13.25 1.35
C LYS A 69 -9.61 13.27 0.00
N SER A 70 -8.92 13.07 -1.11
CA SER A 70 -9.53 13.03 -2.44
C SER A 70 -10.28 11.73 -2.74
N TYR A 71 -10.17 10.73 -1.85
CA TYR A 71 -10.87 9.44 -1.91
C TYR A 71 -11.89 9.34 -0.79
N SER A 72 -12.99 8.62 -1.03
CA SER A 72 -14.00 8.32 -0.01
C SER A 72 -13.80 6.97 0.66
N GLN A 73 -13.18 6.03 -0.05
CA GLN A 73 -12.95 4.66 0.41
C GLN A 73 -11.57 4.18 0.00
N ALA A 74 -11.02 3.27 0.78
CA ALA A 74 -9.84 2.51 0.45
C ALA A 74 -10.12 1.01 0.58
N ILE A 75 -9.31 0.21 -0.08
CA ILE A 75 -9.34 -1.24 0.01
C ILE A 75 -8.13 -1.67 0.83
N LEU A 76 -8.38 -2.32 1.95
CA LEU A 76 -7.36 -2.93 2.78
C LEU A 76 -7.19 -4.40 2.37
N LEU A 77 -5.98 -4.78 2.04
CA LEU A 77 -5.61 -6.14 1.66
C LEU A 77 -4.72 -6.74 2.75
N GLU A 78 -5.07 -7.94 3.21
CA GLU A 78 -4.33 -8.66 4.25
C GLU A 78 -3.66 -9.92 3.67
N PHE A 79 -2.36 -10.06 3.93
CA PHE A 79 -1.52 -11.16 3.45
C PHE A 79 -0.51 -11.60 4.51
N HIS A 80 -0.16 -12.90 4.50
CA HIS A 80 0.97 -13.45 5.25
C HIS A 80 2.24 -13.61 4.39
N GLU A 81 2.19 -13.18 3.14
CA GLU A 81 3.20 -13.47 2.13
C GLU A 81 4.26 -12.38 1.97
N ASN A 82 5.27 -12.74 1.20
CA ASN A 82 6.44 -11.98 0.84
C ASN A 82 6.09 -10.70 0.02
N PHE A 83 6.81 -9.63 0.26
CA PHE A 83 6.62 -8.29 -0.34
C PHE A 83 6.63 -8.26 -1.87
N GLU A 84 7.34 -9.16 -2.55
CA GLU A 84 7.42 -9.18 -4.01
C GLU A 84 6.07 -9.51 -4.66
N ILE A 85 5.37 -10.48 -4.08
CA ILE A 85 4.05 -10.90 -4.51
C ILE A 85 3.05 -9.76 -4.30
N ILE A 86 3.11 -9.10 -3.16
CA ILE A 86 2.21 -8.00 -2.80
C ILE A 86 2.31 -6.84 -3.79
N ASN A 87 3.52 -6.46 -4.21
CA ASN A 87 3.69 -5.33 -5.12
C ASN A 87 3.11 -5.60 -6.52
N ASN A 88 3.20 -6.82 -7.02
CA ASN A 88 2.53 -7.22 -8.27
C ASN A 88 1.01 -7.21 -8.12
N LEU A 89 0.52 -7.81 -7.03
CA LEU A 89 -0.91 -7.89 -6.74
C LEU A 89 -1.56 -6.51 -6.61
N VAL A 90 -0.92 -5.58 -5.92
CA VAL A 90 -1.43 -4.21 -5.75
C VAL A 90 -1.70 -3.54 -7.09
N VAL A 91 -0.82 -3.71 -8.07
CA VAL A 91 -1.01 -3.18 -9.43
C VAL A 91 -2.15 -3.89 -10.14
N GLU A 92 -2.28 -5.20 -9.97
CA GLU A 92 -3.38 -5.97 -10.56
C GLU A 92 -4.74 -5.56 -10.02
N VAL A 93 -4.85 -5.39 -8.69
CA VAL A 93 -6.05 -4.88 -8.02
C VAL A 93 -6.38 -3.45 -8.49
N GLU A 94 -5.39 -2.57 -8.59
CA GLU A 94 -5.53 -1.21 -9.10
C GLU A 94 -6.11 -1.22 -10.53
N ASN A 95 -5.55 -2.04 -11.40
CA ASN A 95 -6.00 -2.18 -12.78
C ASN A 95 -7.43 -2.70 -12.87
N GLU A 96 -7.81 -3.68 -12.03
CA GLU A 96 -9.19 -4.17 -12.01
C GLU A 96 -10.17 -3.10 -11.51
N CYS A 97 -9.81 -2.36 -10.48
CA CYS A 97 -10.59 -1.21 -10.04
C CYS A 97 -10.78 -0.17 -11.16
N ALA A 98 -9.74 0.12 -11.93
CA ALA A 98 -9.82 1.04 -13.06
C ALA A 98 -10.77 0.52 -14.16
N ARG A 99 -10.72 -0.79 -14.49
CA ARG A 99 -11.65 -1.42 -15.44
C ARG A 99 -13.12 -1.31 -15.00
N GLU A 100 -13.36 -1.38 -13.70
CA GLU A 100 -14.70 -1.22 -13.10
C GLU A 100 -15.11 0.27 -12.95
N GLY A 101 -14.34 1.19 -13.54
CA GLY A 101 -14.64 2.62 -13.59
C GLY A 101 -14.14 3.45 -12.41
N PHE A 102 -13.32 2.88 -11.53
CA PHE A 102 -12.65 3.61 -10.45
C PHE A 102 -11.33 4.19 -10.94
N TYR A 103 -11.40 5.13 -11.87
CA TYR A 103 -10.24 5.68 -12.61
C TYR A 103 -9.17 6.35 -11.73
N LYS A 104 -9.50 6.68 -10.48
CA LYS A 104 -8.54 7.21 -9.50
C LYS A 104 -7.85 6.12 -8.67
N ALA A 105 -8.20 4.84 -8.86
CA ALA A 105 -7.60 3.78 -8.08
C ALA A 105 -6.07 3.88 -8.17
N PHE A 106 -5.42 3.81 -7.01
CA PHE A 106 -3.97 3.82 -6.89
C PHE A 106 -3.56 2.93 -5.72
N GLY A 107 -2.67 2.00 -5.99
CA GLY A 107 -2.22 1.05 -5.00
C GLY A 107 -1.00 1.52 -4.20
N LEU A 108 -0.94 1.13 -2.94
CA LEU A 108 0.23 1.25 -2.09
C LEU A 108 0.72 -0.15 -1.74
N GLY A 109 2.01 -0.39 -1.94
CA GLY A 109 2.62 -1.68 -1.72
C GLY A 109 3.20 -1.87 -0.33
N ALA A 110 4.01 -2.90 -0.18
CA ALA A 110 4.78 -3.20 1.02
C ALA A 110 6.25 -3.36 0.67
N GLY A 111 7.13 -2.98 1.62
CA GLY A 111 8.57 -3.08 1.43
C GLY A 111 9.11 -2.15 0.34
N PHE A 112 10.23 -2.51 -0.24
CA PHE A 112 10.89 -1.74 -1.28
C PHE A 112 10.66 -2.32 -2.68
N CYS A 113 10.82 -1.47 -3.71
CA CYS A 113 10.67 -1.87 -5.10
C CYS A 113 11.85 -2.74 -5.56
N LYS A 114 11.57 -3.86 -6.24
CA LYS A 114 12.56 -4.81 -6.77
C LYS A 114 12.46 -5.03 -8.28
N PHE A 115 11.73 -4.19 -9.01
CA PHE A 115 11.51 -4.38 -10.44
C PHE A 115 12.74 -4.07 -11.32
N CYS A 116 13.72 -3.35 -10.77
CA CYS A 116 14.99 -3.06 -11.42
C CYS A 116 16.15 -3.60 -10.58
N LYS A 117 17.23 -4.03 -11.24
CA LYS A 117 18.45 -4.44 -10.52
C LYS A 117 19.03 -3.28 -9.71
N GLU A 118 18.99 -2.09 -10.28
CA GLU A 118 19.37 -0.83 -9.66
C GLU A 118 18.33 0.22 -10.09
N CYS A 119 17.85 1.04 -9.14
CA CYS A 119 16.86 2.06 -9.41
C CYS A 119 17.52 3.29 -10.04
N ASN A 120 17.00 3.74 -11.18
CA ASN A 120 17.32 5.05 -11.70
C ASN A 120 16.57 6.11 -10.89
N LEU A 121 17.32 6.91 -10.12
CA LEU A 121 16.74 7.91 -9.22
C LEU A 121 16.32 9.20 -9.93
N GLU A 122 16.64 9.36 -11.21
CA GLU A 122 16.20 10.50 -12.01
C GLU A 122 14.83 10.24 -12.65
N GLU A 123 14.60 8.98 -13.10
CA GLU A 123 13.38 8.60 -13.77
C GLU A 123 13.05 7.11 -13.53
N CYS A 124 11.82 6.82 -13.15
CA CYS A 124 11.37 5.43 -13.00
C CYS A 124 11.27 4.74 -14.36
N LEU A 125 11.99 3.62 -14.54
CA LEU A 125 11.99 2.86 -15.78
C LEU A 125 10.80 1.89 -15.91
N LYS A 126 10.04 1.67 -14.82
CA LYS A 126 8.87 0.78 -14.76
C LYS A 126 7.72 1.43 -13.96
N PRO A 127 7.26 2.62 -14.36
CA PRO A 127 6.25 3.36 -13.59
C PRO A 127 4.90 2.63 -13.54
N GLU A 128 4.62 1.78 -14.50
CA GLU A 128 3.41 0.96 -14.55
C GLU A 128 3.36 -0.12 -13.44
N LEU A 129 4.51 -0.50 -12.88
CA LEU A 129 4.63 -1.52 -11.84
C LEU A 129 5.02 -0.95 -10.47
N ALA A 130 5.76 0.16 -10.45
CA ALA A 130 6.34 0.71 -9.22
C ALA A 130 5.27 1.39 -8.37
N ARG A 131 5.14 0.94 -7.11
CA ARG A 131 4.25 1.54 -6.11
C ARG A 131 5.00 1.79 -4.81
N PRO A 132 4.82 2.94 -4.16
CA PRO A 132 5.44 3.19 -2.87
C PRO A 132 4.81 2.32 -1.79
N SER A 133 5.58 2.02 -0.74
CA SER A 133 5.04 1.34 0.43
C SER A 133 4.25 2.29 1.33
N LEU A 134 3.38 1.73 2.17
CA LEU A 134 2.58 2.49 3.13
C LEU A 134 3.45 3.38 4.02
N SER A 135 4.55 2.86 4.57
CA SER A 135 5.46 3.64 5.43
C SER A 135 6.20 4.75 4.68
N ALA A 136 6.53 4.53 3.39
CA ALA A 136 7.21 5.53 2.58
C ALA A 136 6.34 6.77 2.30
N VAL A 137 5.02 6.61 2.29
CA VAL A 137 4.04 7.70 2.17
C VAL A 137 3.43 8.13 3.52
N ALA A 138 4.09 7.78 4.61
CA ALA A 138 3.74 8.17 5.97
C ALA A 138 2.43 7.59 6.52
N VAL A 139 1.92 6.49 5.98
CA VAL A 139 0.79 5.79 6.60
C VAL A 139 1.27 5.06 7.86
N ASP A 140 0.65 5.39 9.01
CA ASP A 140 0.76 4.60 10.22
C ASP A 140 -0.18 3.39 10.10
N ILE A 141 0.38 2.27 9.65
CA ILE A 141 -0.42 1.06 9.39
C ILE A 141 -1.03 0.52 10.68
N HIS A 142 -0.31 0.56 11.82
CA HIS A 142 -0.80 0.05 13.09
C HIS A 142 -2.05 0.79 13.56
N LYS A 143 -2.02 2.12 13.58
CA LYS A 143 -3.19 2.93 13.92
C LYS A 143 -4.31 2.77 12.89
N THR A 144 -3.96 2.70 11.61
CA THR A 144 -4.95 2.54 10.53
C THR A 144 -5.72 1.22 10.67
N ILE A 145 -5.03 0.10 10.88
CA ILE A 145 -5.69 -1.20 11.06
C ILE A 145 -6.48 -1.25 12.38
N ALA A 146 -5.96 -0.67 13.47
CA ALA A 146 -6.68 -0.58 14.75
C ALA A 146 -7.98 0.22 14.63
N ASN A 147 -7.97 1.34 13.91
CA ASN A 147 -9.17 2.13 13.63
C ASN A 147 -10.27 1.34 12.89
N ASN A 148 -9.88 0.26 12.20
CA ASN A 148 -10.78 -0.61 11.44
C ASN A 148 -11.05 -1.96 12.12
N GLY A 149 -10.75 -2.08 13.42
CA GLY A 149 -11.10 -3.24 14.23
C GLY A 149 -10.16 -4.44 14.14
N TYR A 150 -8.97 -4.28 13.54
CA TYR A 150 -7.94 -5.31 13.51
C TYR A 150 -7.09 -5.27 14.78
N ASP A 151 -6.72 -6.46 15.28
CA ASP A 151 -5.88 -6.59 16.47
C ASP A 151 -4.40 -6.39 16.11
N ILE A 152 -3.76 -5.44 16.79
CA ILE A 152 -2.33 -5.12 16.61
C ILE A 152 -1.43 -6.18 17.29
N LEU A 153 -1.95 -6.92 18.26
CA LEU A 153 -1.16 -7.87 19.06
C LEU A 153 -0.62 -9.05 18.22
N ALA A 154 -1.24 -9.37 17.11
CA ALA A 154 -0.73 -10.39 16.18
C ALA A 154 0.60 -9.99 15.52
N TYR A 155 0.97 -8.71 15.52
CA TYR A 155 2.21 -8.21 14.93
C TYR A 155 3.40 -8.33 15.88
N ASP A 156 3.19 -8.14 17.19
CA ASP A 156 4.26 -8.25 18.20
C ASP A 156 4.75 -9.70 18.40
N GLU A 157 3.95 -10.70 18.05
CA GLU A 157 4.35 -12.11 18.12
C GLU A 157 5.24 -12.53 16.95
N ILE A 158 5.13 -11.88 15.79
CA ILE A 158 5.95 -12.18 14.60
C ILE A 158 7.38 -11.65 14.75
N GLU A 159 7.59 -10.54 15.46
CA GLU A 159 8.93 -9.99 15.70
C GLU A 159 9.72 -10.74 16.80
N LYS A 160 9.09 -11.65 17.54
CA LYS A 160 9.72 -12.40 18.65
C LYS A 160 10.12 -13.84 18.28
N THR A 161 9.87 -14.26 17.05
CA THR A 161 10.31 -15.55 16.49
C THR A 161 11.41 -15.35 15.47
#